data_336234fcac58f9defd13370e0205fb78
#
_entry.id   336234fcac58f9defd13370e0205fb78
#
_cell.length_a   1.000
_cell.length_b   1.000
_cell.length_c   1.000
_cell.angle_alpha   90.00
_cell.angle_beta   90.00
_cell.angle_gamma   90.00
#
_symmetry.space_group_name_H-M   'P 1'
#
loop_
_entity.id
_entity.type
_entity.pdbx_description
1 polymer ?
#
loop_
_entity_poly.entity_id
_entity_poly.type
_entity_poly.pdbx_seq_one_letter_code
_entity_poly.pdbx_strand_id
1 'polypeptide(L)'
;MYKIYSKIRNKKLLHVFYKSKKNFDRINLSPENEFLQASIIKFKNKKIVKAHHHLNHKIIKTKRPIQESWILIKGAAKITYFDTNNLKIKKFFMSPGDISITFSGGHELEILKKGSILYEYKTGPYKGTNKDLKYLKG
;
A
#
# COMPACT_ATOMS: atom_id res chain seq x y z
N MET A 1 18.47 1.29 -4.35
CA MET A 1 17.74 0.06 -4.73
C MET A 1 18.64 -0.75 -5.63
N TYR A 2 18.81 -2.03 -5.31
CA TYR A 2 19.58 -3.00 -6.09
C TYR A 2 18.62 -3.98 -6.73
N LYS A 3 18.73 -4.17 -8.04
CA LYS A 3 17.97 -5.16 -8.80
C LYS A 3 18.87 -6.35 -9.10
N ILE A 4 18.46 -7.56 -8.75
CA ILE A 4 19.22 -8.79 -8.89
C ILE A 4 18.52 -9.65 -9.93
N TYR A 5 19.25 -9.94 -11.00
CA TYR A 5 18.75 -10.66 -12.17
C TYR A 5 19.27 -12.09 -12.21
N SER A 6 18.49 -12.96 -12.85
CA SER A 6 18.91 -14.34 -13.11
C SER A 6 20.13 -14.38 -14.02
N LYS A 7 21.08 -15.28 -13.69
CA LYS A 7 22.22 -15.61 -14.56
C LYS A 7 21.86 -16.65 -15.63
N ILE A 8 20.79 -17.42 -15.41
CA ILE A 8 20.39 -18.55 -16.28
C ILE A 8 19.09 -18.26 -17.06
N ARG A 9 18.29 -17.29 -16.64
CA ARG A 9 17.06 -16.88 -17.33
C ARG A 9 17.22 -15.45 -17.84
N ASN A 10 17.26 -15.29 -19.15
CA ASN A 10 17.54 -14.04 -19.86
C ASN A 10 16.95 -12.80 -19.15
N LYS A 11 17.80 -12.09 -18.41
CA LYS A 11 17.50 -10.84 -17.68
C LYS A 11 16.22 -10.85 -16.81
N LYS A 12 15.74 -12.02 -16.35
CA LYS A 12 14.60 -12.09 -15.45
C LYS A 12 14.98 -11.47 -14.09
N LEU A 13 14.27 -10.43 -13.67
CA LEU A 13 14.41 -9.86 -12.33
C LEU A 13 13.93 -10.91 -11.30
N LEU A 14 14.79 -11.22 -10.33
CA LEU A 14 14.48 -12.19 -9.28
C LEU A 14 14.23 -11.53 -7.92
N HIS A 15 15.06 -10.51 -7.59
CA HIS A 15 14.99 -9.88 -6.28
C HIS A 15 15.22 -8.37 -6.38
N VAL A 16 14.64 -7.66 -5.42
CA VAL A 16 14.93 -6.25 -5.16
C VAL A 16 15.39 -6.10 -3.72
N PHE A 17 16.51 -5.44 -3.50
CA PHE A 17 16.99 -5.03 -2.19
C PHE A 17 17.02 -3.50 -2.11
N TYR A 18 16.38 -2.95 -1.11
CA TYR A 18 16.39 -1.50 -0.86
C TYR A 18 17.11 -1.19 0.45
N LYS A 19 18.20 -0.46 0.35
CA LYS A 19 18.85 0.15 1.51
C LYS A 19 18.22 1.52 1.76
N SER A 20 17.66 1.72 2.93
CA SER A 20 16.96 2.95 3.29
C SER A 20 17.85 4.19 3.08
N LYS A 21 17.24 5.26 2.55
CA LYS A 21 17.86 6.58 2.36
C LYS A 21 17.10 7.61 3.18
N LYS A 22 17.78 8.72 3.55
CA LYS A 22 17.17 9.77 4.38
C LYS A 22 16.16 10.63 3.60
N ASN A 23 16.42 10.91 2.32
CA ASN A 23 15.64 11.85 1.50
C ASN A 23 14.86 11.11 0.42
N PHE A 24 13.55 10.99 0.61
CA PHE A 24 12.59 10.46 -0.36
C PHE A 24 11.17 10.91 0.02
N ASP A 25 10.26 10.88 -0.94
CA ASP A 25 8.82 11.08 -0.72
C ASP A 25 8.07 9.77 -0.88
N ARG A 26 8.12 9.17 -2.08
CA ARG A 26 7.63 7.84 -2.37
C ARG A 26 8.63 7.09 -3.25
N ILE A 27 8.84 5.83 -2.95
CA ILE A 27 9.66 4.92 -3.75
C ILE A 27 8.85 3.66 -3.98
N ASN A 28 8.51 3.37 -5.24
CA ASN A 28 7.97 2.08 -5.62
C ASN A 28 9.14 1.09 -5.77
N LEU A 29 9.07 -0.01 -5.05
CA LEU A 29 10.13 -1.03 -5.01
C LEU A 29 9.92 -2.10 -6.05
N SER A 30 8.67 -2.42 -6.37
CA SER A 30 8.31 -3.44 -7.35
C SER A 30 8.07 -2.83 -8.73
N PRO A 31 8.45 -3.53 -9.83
CA PRO A 31 7.93 -3.23 -11.16
C PRO A 31 6.40 -3.31 -11.18
N GLU A 32 5.75 -2.46 -11.99
CA GLU A 32 4.28 -2.34 -12.01
C GLU A 32 3.54 -3.62 -12.43
N ASN A 33 4.21 -4.47 -13.23
CA ASN A 33 3.66 -5.74 -13.71
C ASN A 33 3.85 -6.91 -12.75
N GLU A 34 4.57 -6.74 -11.65
CA GLU A 34 4.75 -7.79 -10.64
C GLU A 34 3.50 -7.93 -9.75
N PHE A 35 3.24 -9.17 -9.30
CA PHE A 35 2.10 -9.46 -8.44
C PHE A 35 2.22 -8.81 -7.04
N LEU A 36 3.41 -8.87 -6.44
CA LEU A 36 3.67 -8.21 -5.17
C LEU A 36 4.10 -6.77 -5.43
N GLN A 37 3.27 -5.82 -5.05
CA GLN A 37 3.56 -4.39 -5.08
C GLN A 37 4.04 -3.93 -3.69
N ALA A 38 5.20 -3.28 -3.64
CA ALA A 38 5.75 -2.72 -2.42
C ALA A 38 6.20 -1.28 -2.64
N SER A 39 5.90 -0.43 -1.67
CA SER A 39 6.29 0.98 -1.68
C SER A 39 6.74 1.44 -0.29
N ILE A 40 7.63 2.40 -0.26
CA ILE A 40 7.96 3.17 0.94
C ILE A 40 7.44 4.57 0.74
N ILE A 41 6.67 5.08 1.71
CA ILE A 41 6.04 6.38 1.65
C ILE A 41 6.45 7.21 2.86
N LYS A 42 7.00 8.40 2.62
CA LYS A 42 7.27 9.39 3.65
C LYS A 42 6.34 10.58 3.49
N PHE A 43 5.57 10.87 4.49
CA PHE A 43 4.64 11.99 4.48
C PHE A 43 5.31 13.23 5.05
N LYS A 44 5.55 14.24 4.21
CA LYS A 44 6.14 15.53 4.64
C LYS A 44 5.23 16.29 5.59
N ASN A 45 3.92 16.18 5.38
CA ASN A 45 2.89 16.87 6.15
C ASN A 45 1.82 15.87 6.63
N LYS A 46 0.94 16.33 7.52
CA LYS A 46 -0.30 15.61 7.83
C LYS A 46 -1.11 15.45 6.54
N LYS A 47 -1.67 14.25 6.31
CA LYS A 47 -2.42 13.92 5.11
C LYS A 47 -3.50 12.89 5.42
N ILE A 48 -4.61 12.98 4.71
CA ILE A 48 -5.65 11.95 4.69
C ILE A 48 -5.57 11.23 3.35
N VAL A 49 -5.36 9.92 3.37
CA VAL A 49 -5.64 9.04 2.25
C VAL A 49 -7.11 8.68 2.34
N LYS A 50 -7.91 9.31 1.47
CA LYS A 50 -9.38 9.23 1.50
C LYS A 50 -9.87 7.79 1.53
N ALA A 51 -10.96 7.56 2.24
CA ALA A 51 -11.60 6.25 2.32
C ALA A 51 -11.93 5.70 0.93
N HIS A 52 -11.48 4.47 0.67
CA HIS A 52 -11.64 3.83 -0.64
C HIS A 52 -11.72 2.31 -0.50
N HIS A 53 -12.25 1.68 -1.54
CA HIS A 53 -12.14 0.24 -1.78
C HIS A 53 -11.13 -0.04 -2.88
N HIS A 54 -10.48 -1.19 -2.80
CA HIS A 54 -9.71 -1.73 -3.93
C HIS A 54 -10.63 -2.48 -4.89
N LEU A 55 -10.42 -2.29 -6.18
CA LEU A 55 -11.18 -2.96 -7.23
C LEU A 55 -10.62 -4.37 -7.49
N ASN A 56 -11.46 -5.25 -8.04
CA ASN A 56 -11.04 -6.58 -8.44
C ASN A 56 -10.21 -6.51 -9.72
N HIS A 57 -9.05 -7.13 -9.73
CA HIS A 57 -8.27 -7.32 -10.95
C HIS A 57 -8.81 -8.48 -11.79
N LYS A 58 -9.20 -8.19 -13.05
CA LYS A 58 -9.64 -9.21 -14.02
C LYS A 58 -8.52 -10.16 -14.48
N ILE A 59 -7.25 -9.84 -14.19
CA ILE A 59 -6.07 -10.57 -14.70
C ILE A 59 -5.77 -11.84 -13.89
N ILE A 60 -6.13 -11.84 -12.62
CA ILE A 60 -6.01 -13.02 -11.77
C ILE A 60 -7.37 -13.69 -11.80
N LYS A 61 -7.45 -14.97 -12.20
CA LYS A 61 -8.69 -15.78 -12.20
C LYS A 61 -9.32 -15.93 -10.79
N THR A 62 -8.87 -15.15 -9.82
CA THR A 62 -9.43 -15.10 -8.47
C THR A 62 -10.42 -13.95 -8.37
N LYS A 63 -11.62 -14.22 -7.88
CA LYS A 63 -12.64 -13.21 -7.57
C LYS A 63 -12.32 -12.37 -6.33
N ARG A 64 -11.05 -12.30 -5.92
CA ARG A 64 -10.62 -11.57 -4.74
C ARG A 64 -10.24 -10.13 -5.10
N PRO A 65 -10.60 -9.13 -4.27
CA PRO A 65 -10.12 -7.75 -4.45
C PRO A 65 -8.61 -7.67 -4.22
N ILE A 66 -8.03 -6.56 -4.64
CA ILE A 66 -6.66 -6.19 -4.23
C ILE A 66 -6.61 -6.14 -2.71
N GLN A 67 -5.63 -6.80 -2.14
CA GLN A 67 -5.35 -6.77 -0.70
C GLN A 67 -4.17 -5.83 -0.46
N GLU A 68 -4.24 -5.06 0.63
CA GLU A 68 -3.24 -4.07 0.96
C GLU A 68 -2.84 -4.15 2.44
N SER A 69 -1.57 -3.91 2.70
CA SER A 69 -1.02 -3.80 4.05
C SER A 69 -0.23 -2.51 4.19
N TRP A 70 -0.40 -1.81 5.33
CA TRP A 70 0.41 -0.69 5.76
C TRP A 70 1.11 -1.00 7.09
N ILE A 71 2.41 -0.74 7.13
CA ILE A 71 3.25 -0.90 8.31
C ILE A 71 3.79 0.48 8.68
N LEU A 72 3.45 0.98 9.87
CA LEU A 72 3.99 2.26 10.35
C LEU A 72 5.40 2.04 10.90
N ILE A 73 6.39 2.64 10.25
CA ILE A 73 7.81 2.54 10.63
C ILE A 73 8.22 3.69 11.56
N LYS A 74 7.65 4.88 11.33
CA LYS A 74 7.95 6.09 12.10
C LYS A 74 6.76 7.04 12.09
N GLY A 75 6.54 7.74 13.21
CA GLY A 75 5.52 8.79 13.31
C GLY A 75 4.25 8.31 13.99
N ALA A 76 3.09 8.79 13.52
CA ALA A 76 1.77 8.42 14.02
C ALA A 76 0.74 8.49 12.90
N ALA A 77 -0.21 7.57 12.89
CA ALA A 77 -1.30 7.53 11.93
C ALA A 77 -2.61 7.08 12.62
N LYS A 78 -3.73 7.25 11.94
CA LYS A 78 -5.03 6.68 12.32
C LYS A 78 -5.57 5.92 11.12
N ILE A 79 -5.97 4.66 11.35
CA ILE A 79 -6.65 3.84 10.35
C ILE A 79 -8.13 3.74 10.69
N THR A 80 -9.00 3.90 9.70
CA THR A 80 -10.45 3.69 9.83
C THR A 80 -10.87 2.61 8.85
N TYR A 81 -11.62 1.62 9.34
CA TYR A 81 -12.14 0.51 8.54
C TYR A 81 -13.63 0.68 8.24
N PHE A 82 -14.01 0.26 7.04
CA PHE A 82 -15.39 0.28 6.54
C PHE A 82 -15.78 -1.11 6.04
N ASP A 83 -17.02 -1.49 6.27
CA ASP A 83 -17.58 -2.72 5.73
C ASP A 83 -17.80 -2.62 4.20
N THR A 84 -18.16 -3.72 3.58
CA THR A 84 -18.44 -3.80 2.14
C THR A 84 -19.63 -2.95 1.69
N ASN A 85 -20.51 -2.58 2.63
CA ASN A 85 -21.63 -1.65 2.44
C ASN A 85 -21.29 -0.18 2.77
N ASN A 86 -20.01 0.15 2.96
CA ASN A 86 -19.46 1.47 3.28
C ASN A 86 -19.73 1.97 4.72
N LEU A 87 -20.37 1.18 5.57
CA LEU A 87 -20.54 1.56 6.97
C LEU A 87 -19.19 1.48 7.72
N LYS A 88 -18.93 2.51 8.52
CA LYS A 88 -17.75 2.55 9.39
C LYS A 88 -17.86 1.48 10.46
N ILE A 89 -16.81 0.64 10.58
CA ILE A 89 -16.76 -0.43 11.57
C ILE A 89 -15.95 0.01 12.80
N LYS A 90 -14.70 0.43 12.58
CA LYS A 90 -13.77 0.71 13.67
C LYS A 90 -12.63 1.62 13.23
N LYS A 91 -12.00 2.26 14.22
CA LYS A 91 -10.76 3.03 14.03
C LYS A 91 -9.72 2.61 15.05
N PHE A 92 -8.44 2.69 14.66
CA PHE A 92 -7.30 2.50 15.54
C PHE A 92 -6.26 3.60 15.32
N PHE A 93 -5.55 3.97 16.39
CA PHE A 93 -4.34 4.77 16.30
C PHE A 93 -3.16 3.82 16.09
N MET A 94 -2.28 4.19 15.18
CA MET A 94 -1.09 3.40 14.84
C MET A 94 0.16 4.05 15.38
N SER A 95 1.00 3.25 16.02
CA SER A 95 2.35 3.53 16.49
C SER A 95 3.39 2.77 15.66
N PRO A 96 4.69 3.17 15.68
CA PRO A 96 5.74 2.42 14.99
C PRO A 96 5.74 0.94 15.35
N GLY A 97 5.76 0.08 14.33
CA GLY A 97 5.63 -1.37 14.44
C GLY A 97 4.22 -1.91 14.23
N ASP A 98 3.18 -1.06 14.29
CA ASP A 98 1.81 -1.50 14.03
C ASP A 98 1.57 -1.76 12.55
N ILE A 99 0.75 -2.78 12.26
CA ILE A 99 0.42 -3.27 10.92
C ILE A 99 -1.10 -3.24 10.74
N SER A 100 -1.53 -2.70 9.61
CA SER A 100 -2.91 -2.81 9.11
C SER A 100 -2.93 -3.68 7.87
N ILE A 101 -3.85 -4.65 7.79
CA ILE A 101 -4.06 -5.48 6.60
C ILE A 101 -5.53 -5.42 6.23
N THR A 102 -5.82 -5.09 4.98
CA THR A 102 -7.17 -5.07 4.42
C THR A 102 -7.31 -6.19 3.39
N PHE A 103 -8.16 -7.17 3.71
CA PHE A 103 -8.48 -8.29 2.81
C PHE A 103 -9.68 -7.97 1.92
N SER A 104 -10.63 -7.17 2.42
CA SER A 104 -11.87 -6.73 1.77
C SER A 104 -12.46 -5.56 2.55
N GLY A 105 -13.47 -4.87 1.98
CA GLY A 105 -14.03 -3.66 2.57
C GLY A 105 -13.22 -2.41 2.23
N GLY A 106 -13.58 -1.29 2.87
CA GLY A 106 -12.90 -0.01 2.68
C GLY A 106 -11.97 0.34 3.84
N HIS A 107 -11.00 1.20 3.57
CA HIS A 107 -10.13 1.75 4.60
C HIS A 107 -9.75 3.19 4.29
N GLU A 108 -9.39 3.93 5.34
CA GLU A 108 -8.89 5.30 5.30
C GLU A 108 -7.67 5.40 6.19
N LEU A 109 -6.61 6.05 5.72
CA LEU A 109 -5.41 6.33 6.50
C LEU A 109 -5.24 7.84 6.68
N GLU A 110 -5.21 8.29 7.92
CA GLU A 110 -4.90 9.68 8.30
C GLU A 110 -3.52 9.76 8.94
N ILE A 111 -2.64 10.58 8.38
CA ILE A 111 -1.30 10.82 8.90
C ILE A 111 -1.38 11.93 9.95
N LEU A 112 -1.10 11.59 11.21
CA LEU A 112 -1.23 12.50 12.35
C LEU A 112 0.05 13.28 12.66
N LYS A 113 1.21 12.77 12.25
CA LYS A 113 2.51 13.37 12.52
C LYS A 113 3.29 13.62 11.23
N LYS A 114 3.81 14.85 11.07
CA LYS A 114 4.73 15.20 9.97
C LYS A 114 5.95 14.28 9.98
N GLY A 115 6.39 13.85 8.80
CA GLY A 115 7.55 12.97 8.64
C GLY A 115 7.28 11.50 8.96
N SER A 116 6.01 11.09 9.08
CA SER A 116 5.64 9.66 9.20
C SER A 116 6.10 8.88 7.97
N ILE A 117 6.55 7.64 8.22
CA ILE A 117 7.05 6.72 7.20
C ILE A 117 6.24 5.44 7.31
N LEU A 118 5.65 5.02 6.20
CA LEU A 118 4.93 3.76 6.08
C LEU A 118 5.54 2.90 4.98
N TYR A 119 5.52 1.60 5.19
CA TYR A 119 5.71 0.60 4.15
C TYR A 119 4.34 0.12 3.71
N GLU A 120 4.11 0.17 2.41
CA GLU A 120 2.89 -0.30 1.76
C GLU A 120 3.21 -1.54 0.94
N TYR A 121 2.45 -2.60 1.15
CA TYR A 121 2.45 -3.81 0.34
C TYR A 121 1.04 -4.07 -0.14
N LYS A 122 0.88 -4.35 -1.43
CA LYS A 122 -0.41 -4.73 -1.99
C LYS A 122 -0.27 -5.77 -3.09
N THR A 123 -1.31 -6.55 -3.31
CA THR A 123 -1.35 -7.45 -4.47
C THR A 123 -1.48 -6.64 -5.76
N GLY A 124 -0.73 -7.04 -6.80
CA GLY A 124 -0.74 -6.40 -8.10
C GLY A 124 -1.35 -7.28 -9.19
N PRO A 125 -1.07 -6.97 -10.46
CA PRO A 125 -0.27 -5.84 -10.97
C PRO A 125 -0.95 -4.47 -10.80
N TYR A 126 -0.16 -3.40 -10.66
CA TYR A 126 -0.68 -2.03 -10.52
C TYR A 126 -1.09 -1.45 -11.88
N LYS A 127 -2.32 -0.97 -11.98
CA LYS A 127 -2.90 -0.40 -13.21
C LYS A 127 -3.25 1.08 -13.12
N GLY A 128 -2.79 1.75 -12.10
CA GLY A 128 -3.12 3.14 -11.81
C GLY A 128 -4.31 3.30 -10.85
N THR A 129 -4.31 4.40 -10.12
CA THR A 129 -5.28 4.66 -9.03
C THR A 129 -6.73 4.53 -9.49
N ASN A 130 -7.08 5.07 -10.66
CA ASN A 130 -8.46 5.05 -11.19
C ASN A 130 -8.96 3.64 -11.56
N LYS A 131 -8.04 2.67 -11.76
CA LYS A 131 -8.37 1.27 -12.07
C LYS A 131 -8.28 0.36 -10.86
N ASP A 132 -7.58 0.79 -9.81
CA ASP A 132 -7.33 0.02 -8.60
C ASP A 132 -8.28 0.39 -7.46
N LEU A 133 -8.78 1.63 -7.41
CA LEU A 133 -9.54 2.16 -6.28
C LEU A 133 -10.93 2.65 -6.68
N LYS A 134 -11.88 2.53 -5.73
CA LYS A 134 -13.16 3.21 -5.75
C LYS A 134 -13.34 3.95 -4.43
N TYR A 135 -13.40 5.28 -4.47
CA TYR A 135 -13.62 6.10 -3.29
C TYR A 135 -15.03 5.91 -2.73
N LEU A 136 -15.11 5.89 -1.41
CA LEU A 136 -16.40 5.91 -0.74
C LEU A 136 -17.05 7.28 -0.96
N LYS A 137 -18.33 7.28 -1.30
CA LYS A 137 -19.12 8.52 -1.29
C LYS A 137 -19.39 8.85 0.18
N GLY A 138 -19.02 10.06 0.59
CA GLY A 138 -19.40 10.63 1.88
C GLY A 138 -20.90 10.89 1.91
#